data_340916ddc64619d9d0182694aa2642d1
#
_entry.id   340916ddc64619d9d0182694aa2642d1
#
_cell.length_a   1.000
_cell.length_b   1.000
_cell.length_c   1.000
_cell.angle_alpha   90.00
_cell.angle_beta   90.00
_cell.angle_gamma   90.00
#
_symmetry.space_group_name_H-M   'P 1'
#
loop_
_entity.id
_entity.type
_entity.pdbx_description
1 polymer ?
#
loop_
_entity_poly.entity_id
_entity_poly.type
_entity_poly.pdbx_seq_one_letter_code
_entity_poly.pdbx_strand_id
1 'polypeptide(L)' 'MADTYAPEQACLEARKRLELRGISVKQFAEESGIHVSTVYAVLNGQKKCLRGEAHRAAVALGIKLGADQ' A
#
# COMPACT_ATOMS: atom_id res chain seq x y z
N MET A 1 -17.08 10.78 2.96
CA MET A 1 -16.87 10.16 2.82
C MET A 1 -15.85 9.70 2.77
N ALA A 2 -15.49 9.42 3.43
CA ALA A 2 -14.31 8.99 3.36
C ALA A 2 -14.16 7.70 2.89
N ASP A 3 -13.61 7.59 1.84
CA ASP A 3 -13.34 6.34 1.28
C ASP A 3 -12.02 5.87 1.80
N THR A 4 -12.01 4.81 2.54
CA THR A 4 -10.79 4.32 3.15
C THR A 4 -10.08 3.28 2.31
N TYR A 5 -10.65 2.87 1.18
CA TYR A 5 -9.95 2.00 0.26
C TYR A 5 -9.02 2.81 -0.62
N ALA A 6 -7.92 2.21 -1.03
CA ALA A 6 -6.99 2.89 -1.90
C ALA A 6 -7.64 3.12 -3.27
N PRO A 7 -7.57 4.33 -3.80
CA PRO A 7 -8.10 4.58 -5.14
C PRO A 7 -7.32 3.80 -6.19
N GLU A 8 -8.00 3.42 -7.25
CA GLU A 8 -7.36 2.65 -8.30
C GLU A 8 -6.14 3.39 -8.87
N GLN A 9 -6.27 4.68 -9.07
CA GLN A 9 -5.17 5.46 -9.60
C GLN A 9 -3.95 5.40 -8.67
N ALA A 10 -4.18 5.54 -7.38
CA ALA A 10 -3.08 5.49 -6.43
C ALA A 10 -2.43 4.12 -6.40
N CYS A 11 -3.23 3.07 -6.55
CA CYS A 11 -2.69 1.72 -6.58
C CYS A 11 -1.82 1.50 -7.81
N LEU A 12 -2.25 1.99 -8.95
CA LEU A 12 -1.45 1.86 -10.17
C LEU A 12 -0.14 2.61 -10.06
N GLU A 13 -0.18 3.79 -9.48
CA GLU A 13 1.04 4.56 -9.30
C GLU A 13 1.99 3.89 -8.33
N ALA A 14 1.44 3.27 -7.28
CA ALA A 14 2.28 2.55 -6.33
C ALA A 14 2.98 1.38 -7.02
N ARG A 15 2.24 0.63 -7.86
CA ARG A 15 2.85 -0.48 -8.60
C ARG A 15 3.96 0.02 -9.51
N LYS A 16 3.73 1.14 -10.18
CA LYS A 16 4.76 1.72 -11.04
C LYS A 16 6.01 2.09 -10.28
N ARG A 17 5.83 2.65 -9.08
CA ARG A 17 6.99 3.02 -8.28
C ARG A 17 7.82 1.79 -7.92
N LEU A 18 7.16 0.69 -7.60
CA LEU A 18 7.89 -0.54 -7.30
C LEU A 18 8.65 -1.03 -8.52
N GLU A 19 8.03 -0.96 -9.69
CA GLU A 19 8.71 -1.36 -10.91
C GLU A 19 9.92 -0.50 -11.18
N LEU A 20 9.80 0.80 -10.96
CA LEU A 20 10.91 1.70 -11.18
C LEU A 20 12.07 1.42 -10.22
N ARG A 21 11.75 0.97 -9.02
CA ARG A 21 12.78 0.60 -8.06
C ARG A 21 13.37 -0.78 -8.35
N GLY A 22 12.72 -1.53 -9.21
CA GLY A 22 13.20 -2.85 -9.56
C GLY A 22 12.96 -3.90 -8.50
N ILE A 23 11.93 -3.73 -7.66
CA ILE A 23 11.63 -4.70 -6.63
C ILE A 23 10.23 -5.23 -6.81
N SER A 24 10.03 -6.46 -6.32
CA SER A 24 8.73 -7.10 -6.38
C SER A 24 7.89 -6.68 -5.17
N VAL A 25 6.59 -6.97 -5.25
CA VAL A 25 5.71 -6.74 -4.11
C VAL A 25 6.17 -7.55 -2.90
N LYS A 26 6.60 -8.78 -3.14
CA LYS A 26 7.09 -9.61 -2.05
C LYS A 26 8.30 -8.98 -1.38
N GLN A 27 9.24 -8.49 -2.20
CA GLN A 27 10.43 -7.86 -1.65
C GLN A 27 10.07 -6.60 -0.87
N PHE A 28 9.15 -5.81 -1.41
CA PHE A 28 8.68 -4.63 -0.70
C PHE A 28 8.08 -4.99 0.65
N ALA A 29 7.26 -6.04 0.67
CA ALA A 29 6.63 -6.46 1.92
C ALA A 29 7.67 -6.88 2.94
N GLU A 30 8.68 -7.61 2.51
CA GLU A 30 9.74 -8.04 3.41
C GLU A 30 10.52 -6.87 3.98
N GLU A 31 10.84 -5.91 3.13
CA GLU A 31 11.59 -4.74 3.58
C GLU A 31 10.78 -3.89 4.54
N SER A 32 9.48 -3.86 4.35
CA SER A 32 8.61 -3.04 5.18
C SER A 32 8.11 -3.74 6.43
N GLY A 33 8.37 -5.03 6.55
CA GLY A 33 7.88 -5.79 7.69
C GLY A 33 6.39 -6.00 7.66
N ILE A 34 5.81 -6.08 6.48
CA ILE A 34 4.37 -6.23 6.29
C ILE A 34 4.12 -7.53 5.56
N HIS A 35 3.05 -8.23 5.90
CA HIS A 35 2.70 -9.45 5.19
C HIS A 35 2.42 -9.15 3.72
N VAL A 36 2.91 -9.99 2.85
CA VAL A 36 2.74 -9.77 1.42
C VAL A 36 1.26 -9.80 1.05
N SER A 37 0.47 -10.62 1.72
CA SER A 37 -0.96 -10.67 1.42
C SER A 37 -1.64 -9.34 1.74
N THR A 38 -1.18 -8.66 2.78
CA THR A 38 -1.72 -7.35 3.12
C THR A 38 -1.36 -6.34 2.05
N VAL A 39 -0.13 -6.38 1.55
CA VAL A 39 0.28 -5.45 0.50
C VAL A 39 -0.56 -5.67 -0.76
N TYR A 40 -0.73 -6.93 -1.16
CA TYR A 40 -1.56 -7.22 -2.32
C TYR A 40 -3.01 -6.75 -2.11
N ALA A 41 -3.55 -6.99 -0.93
CA ALA A 41 -4.93 -6.58 -0.68
C ALA A 41 -5.10 -5.07 -0.77
N VAL A 42 -4.11 -4.32 -0.26
CA VAL A 42 -4.17 -2.87 -0.38
C VAL A 42 -4.03 -2.44 -1.84
N LEU A 43 -3.11 -3.04 -2.57
CA LEU A 43 -2.90 -2.68 -3.97
C LEU A 43 -4.10 -3.03 -4.85
N ASN A 44 -4.87 -4.02 -4.45
CA ASN A 44 -6.08 -4.40 -5.18
C ASN A 44 -7.33 -3.67 -4.71
N GLY A 45 -7.17 -2.77 -3.74
CA GLY A 45 -8.30 -2.01 -3.23
C GLY A 45 -9.27 -2.85 -2.43
N GLN A 46 -8.81 -3.96 -1.85
CA GLN A 46 -9.67 -4.88 -1.15
C GLN A 46 -9.69 -4.70 0.35
N LYS A 47 -8.85 -3.83 0.88
CA LYS A 47 -8.78 -3.60 2.31
C LYS A 47 -8.93 -2.12 2.62
N LYS A 48 -9.65 -1.83 3.70
CA LYS A 48 -9.70 -0.48 4.20
C LYS A 48 -8.38 -0.13 4.86
N CYS A 49 -7.89 1.06 4.59
CA CYS A 49 -6.59 1.50 5.09
C CYS A 49 -6.77 2.43 6.28
N LEU A 50 -7.55 1.99 7.26
CA LEU A 50 -7.84 2.83 8.41
C LEU A 50 -6.74 2.78 9.45
N ARG A 51 -6.28 1.60 9.75
CA ARG A 51 -5.26 1.43 10.77
C ARG A 51 -4.69 0.03 10.65
N GLY A 52 -3.70 -0.24 11.49
CA GLY A 52 -3.07 -1.54 11.47
C GLY A 52 -2.17 -1.71 10.29
N GLU A 53 -1.98 -2.96 9.90
CA GLU A 53 -1.01 -3.27 8.87
C GLU A 53 -1.40 -2.71 7.50
N ALA A 54 -2.70 -2.68 7.21
CA ALA A 54 -3.15 -2.13 5.94
C ALA A 54 -2.85 -0.64 5.85
N HIS A 55 -3.03 0.08 6.95
CA HIS A 55 -2.67 1.49 6.99
C HIS A 55 -1.18 1.67 6.77
N ARG A 56 -0.38 0.86 7.45
CA ARG A 56 1.07 0.96 7.29
C ARG A 56 1.51 0.65 5.86
N ALA A 57 0.87 -0.33 5.24
CA ALA A 57 1.17 -0.66 3.87
C ALA A 57 0.84 0.51 2.94
N ALA A 58 -0.31 1.14 3.15
CA ALA A 58 -0.71 2.26 2.32
C ALA A 58 0.26 3.43 2.46
N VAL A 59 0.71 3.70 3.69
CA VAL A 59 1.68 4.76 3.90
C VAL A 59 3.01 4.42 3.23
N ALA A 60 3.47 3.19 3.40
CA ALA A 60 4.75 2.77 2.83
C ALA A 60 4.71 2.78 1.30
N LEU A 61 3.55 2.49 0.73
CA LEU A 61 3.39 2.51 -0.72
C LEU A 61 3.22 3.93 -1.26
N GLY A 62 3.05 4.90 -0.38
CA GLY A 62 2.85 6.27 -0.81
C GLY A 62 1.42 6.57 -1.23
N ILE A 63 0.49 5.69 -0.87
CA ILE A 63 -0.90 5.89 -1.24
C ILE A 63 -1.55 6.93 -0.35
N LYS A 64 -1.16 7.00 0.90
CA LYS A 64 -1.70 7.99 1.81
C LYS A 64 -0.61 8.53 2.71
N LEU A 65 -0.87 9.70 3.22
CA LEU A 65 0.02 10.31 4.20
C LEU A 65 -0.39 9.78 5.55
N GLY A 66 0.51 9.21 6.28
CA GLY A 66 0.14 8.59 7.53
C GLY A 66 0.60 9.33 8.75
N ALA A 67 1.48 10.25 8.54
CA ALA A 67 2.16 10.82 9.68
C ALA A 67 1.26 11.67 10.55
N ASP A 68 0.31 12.30 9.94
CA ASP A 68 -0.47 13.19 10.70
C ASP A 68 -1.81 12.67 10.98
N GLN A 69 -1.97 11.49 10.89
CA GLN A 69 -3.21 11.01 11.13
C GLN A 69 -3.45 10.70 12.33
#